data_6dfd435c057c4e74565473c97d5c3727
#
_entry.id   6dfd435c057c4e74565473c97d5c3727
#
_cell.length_a   1.000
_cell.length_b   1.000
_cell.length_c   1.000
_cell.angle_alpha   90.00
_cell.angle_beta   90.00
_cell.angle_gamma   90.00
#
_symmetry.space_group_name_H-M   'P 1'
#
loop_
_entity.id
_entity.type
_entity.pdbx_description
1 polymer ?
#
loop_
_entity_poly.entity_id
_entity_poly.type
_entity_poly.pdbx_seq_one_letter_code
_entity_poly.pdbx_strand_id
1 'polypeptide(L)'
;MVSQKLVNLVLGTLLLFGFSFAYEDHAEYIEDILESGQEVTETCLTCHEDAAIEVMQTIHWTWKAGATVVPGHKGKHAIGKLNAFNNYCVAVESNWSRCTSCHVGYGWKDDKFDFQNEENVDCLVCHDQTGTYKKSPAGAGLPADGVDLTAVAQSVGPSSTQTCGSCHFYGGGGENVKHGDLDQGLVDADESYDVHMGNAMSCTDCHTTDEHNISGKSLAILTGEDNRVRCTDCHDEDLHSSKVLN
;
A
#
# COMPACT_ATOMS: atom_id res chain seq x y z
N MET A 1 -9.62 -10.99 56.84
CA MET A 1 -8.53 -10.14 56.28
C MET A 1 -7.81 -10.96 55.21
N VAL A 2 -8.12 -10.73 53.96
CA VAL A 2 -7.41 -11.36 52.85
C VAL A 2 -6.08 -10.61 52.69
N SER A 3 -4.98 -11.36 52.71
CA SER A 3 -3.63 -10.80 52.72
C SER A 3 -3.37 -9.96 51.50
N GLN A 4 -2.87 -8.71 51.68
CA GLN A 4 -2.48 -7.75 50.64
C GLN A 4 -1.52 -8.38 49.59
N LYS A 5 -0.78 -9.41 49.99
CA LYS A 5 0.12 -10.17 49.09
C LYS A 5 -0.62 -11.03 48.07
N LEU A 6 -1.83 -11.52 48.39
CA LEU A 6 -2.64 -12.29 47.44
C LEU A 6 -3.27 -11.39 46.36
N VAL A 7 -3.67 -10.17 46.74
CA VAL A 7 -4.25 -9.20 45.82
C VAL A 7 -3.21 -8.73 44.79
N ASN A 8 -1.97 -8.50 45.24
CA ASN A 8 -0.89 -8.08 44.35
C ASN A 8 -0.42 -9.21 43.41
N LEU A 9 -0.56 -10.47 43.81
CA LEU A 9 -0.22 -11.62 42.96
C LEU A 9 -1.28 -11.82 41.85
N VAL A 10 -2.56 -11.58 42.15
CA VAL A 10 -3.66 -11.69 41.18
C VAL A 10 -3.64 -10.52 40.21
N LEU A 11 -3.30 -9.29 40.65
CA LEU A 11 -3.14 -8.14 39.74
C LEU A 11 -1.90 -8.28 38.86
N GLY A 12 -0.82 -8.88 39.35
CA GLY A 12 0.40 -9.10 38.57
C GLY A 12 0.24 -10.14 37.46
N THR A 13 -0.64 -11.12 37.62
CA THR A 13 -0.90 -12.16 36.62
C THR A 13 -1.90 -11.71 35.53
N LEU A 14 -2.72 -10.69 35.80
CA LEU A 14 -3.66 -10.16 34.81
C LEU A 14 -3.01 -9.18 33.81
N LEU A 15 -1.80 -8.71 34.10
CA LEU A 15 -1.09 -7.77 33.20
C LEU A 15 -0.16 -8.45 32.17
N LEU A 16 -0.13 -9.79 32.13
CA LEU A 16 0.72 -10.55 31.20
C LEU A 16 -0.05 -11.26 30.09
N PHE A 17 -1.35 -11.07 29.99
CA PHE A 17 -2.06 -11.38 28.74
C PHE A 17 -1.92 -10.19 27.79
N GLY A 18 -0.72 -10.03 27.23
CA GLY A 18 -0.58 -9.34 25.96
C GLY A 18 -1.50 -10.06 24.98
N PHE A 19 -2.45 -9.34 24.42
CA PHE A 19 -3.14 -9.79 23.22
C PHE A 19 -2.09 -9.86 22.11
N SER A 20 -1.39 -10.99 21.99
CA SER A 20 -0.85 -11.38 20.72
C SER A 20 -2.08 -11.57 19.83
N PHE A 21 -2.34 -10.65 18.94
CA PHE A 21 -3.11 -10.96 17.76
C PHE A 21 -2.30 -12.04 17.06
N ALA A 22 -2.68 -13.30 17.28
CA ALA A 22 -2.16 -14.39 16.49
C ALA A 22 -2.63 -14.10 15.06
N TYR A 23 -1.69 -13.80 14.19
CA TYR A 23 -1.94 -13.71 12.77
C TYR A 23 -2.39 -15.10 12.33
N GLU A 24 -3.57 -15.23 11.73
CA GLU A 24 -4.06 -16.53 11.31
C GLU A 24 -3.18 -17.07 10.19
N ASP A 25 -2.79 -18.35 10.31
CA ASP A 25 -1.99 -19.02 9.29
C ASP A 25 -2.89 -19.37 8.10
N HIS A 26 -2.79 -18.62 7.02
CA HIS A 26 -3.58 -18.83 5.81
C HIS A 26 -3.31 -20.16 5.13
N ALA A 27 -2.18 -20.84 5.42
CA ALA A 27 -1.88 -22.16 4.90
C ALA A 27 -2.86 -23.22 5.37
N GLU A 28 -3.55 -23.00 6.50
CA GLU A 28 -4.60 -23.92 6.97
C GLU A 28 -5.91 -23.81 6.17
N TYR A 29 -6.10 -22.72 5.43
CA TYR A 29 -7.35 -22.42 4.69
C TYR A 29 -7.18 -22.52 3.18
N ILE A 30 -5.96 -22.42 2.67
CA ILE A 30 -5.65 -22.44 1.23
C ILE A 30 -4.95 -23.77 0.92
N GLU A 31 -5.73 -24.78 0.57
CA GLU A 31 -5.23 -26.13 0.24
C GLU A 31 -5.04 -26.33 -1.27
N ASP A 32 -5.79 -25.59 -2.10
CA ASP A 32 -5.78 -25.71 -3.56
C ASP A 32 -4.57 -25.00 -4.20
N ILE A 33 -4.16 -25.50 -5.38
CA ILE A 33 -3.15 -24.83 -6.19
C ILE A 33 -3.83 -23.68 -6.93
N LEU A 34 -3.30 -22.46 -6.73
CA LEU A 34 -3.80 -21.25 -7.37
C LEU A 34 -2.95 -20.93 -8.60
N GLU A 35 -3.56 -20.95 -9.78
CA GLU A 35 -2.86 -20.79 -11.06
C GLU A 35 -2.93 -19.35 -11.61
N SER A 36 -3.86 -18.53 -11.10
CA SER A 36 -4.05 -17.16 -11.55
C SER A 36 -4.28 -16.18 -10.38
N GLY A 37 -4.00 -14.89 -10.63
CA GLY A 37 -4.29 -13.86 -9.65
C GLY A 37 -5.77 -13.74 -9.31
N GLN A 38 -6.64 -14.00 -10.29
CA GLN A 38 -8.09 -14.00 -10.08
C GLN A 38 -8.53 -15.11 -9.14
N GLU A 39 -8.00 -16.33 -9.28
CA GLU A 39 -8.27 -17.43 -8.35
C GLU A 39 -7.81 -17.12 -6.93
N VAL A 40 -6.67 -16.42 -6.79
CA VAL A 40 -6.22 -15.92 -5.47
C VAL A 40 -7.26 -14.99 -4.89
N THR A 41 -7.72 -14.01 -5.64
CA THR A 41 -8.67 -13.02 -5.14
C THR A 41 -10.02 -13.66 -4.83
N GLU A 42 -10.53 -14.54 -5.69
CA GLU A 42 -11.75 -15.31 -5.44
C GLU A 42 -11.63 -16.07 -4.11
N THR A 43 -10.50 -16.72 -3.86
CA THR A 43 -10.23 -17.42 -2.60
C THR A 43 -10.25 -16.47 -1.40
N CYS A 44 -9.56 -15.32 -1.48
CA CYS A 44 -9.55 -14.33 -0.41
C CYS A 44 -10.95 -13.82 -0.08
N LEU A 45 -11.77 -13.58 -1.10
CA LEU A 45 -13.13 -13.03 -0.94
C LEU A 45 -14.11 -14.01 -0.29
N THR A 46 -13.77 -15.28 -0.15
CA THR A 46 -14.59 -16.24 0.62
C THR A 46 -14.68 -15.90 2.10
N CYS A 47 -13.69 -15.18 2.64
CA CYS A 47 -13.63 -14.75 4.05
C CYS A 47 -13.58 -13.22 4.17
N HIS A 48 -12.96 -12.51 3.22
CA HIS A 48 -12.80 -11.06 3.20
C HIS A 48 -13.77 -10.42 2.21
N GLU A 49 -15.07 -10.63 2.41
CA GLU A 49 -16.14 -10.34 1.44
C GLU A 49 -16.16 -8.91 0.90
N ASP A 50 -15.85 -7.91 1.73
CA ASP A 50 -15.90 -6.48 1.35
C ASP A 50 -14.56 -5.91 0.87
N ALA A 51 -13.44 -6.65 1.03
CA ALA A 51 -12.09 -6.12 0.82
C ALA A 51 -11.84 -5.62 -0.61
N ALA A 52 -12.33 -6.34 -1.62
CA ALA A 52 -12.17 -5.90 -3.01
C ALA A 52 -12.95 -4.60 -3.28
N ILE A 53 -14.19 -4.50 -2.77
CA ILE A 53 -15.04 -3.30 -2.92
C ILE A 53 -14.36 -2.08 -2.27
N GLU A 54 -13.74 -2.25 -1.11
CA GLU A 54 -12.98 -1.20 -0.42
C GLU A 54 -11.78 -0.74 -1.26
N VAL A 55 -10.96 -1.67 -1.75
CA VAL A 55 -9.82 -1.37 -2.64
C VAL A 55 -10.27 -0.65 -3.90
N MET A 56 -11.39 -1.06 -4.51
CA MET A 56 -11.92 -0.48 -5.75
C MET A 56 -12.38 0.98 -5.60
N GLN A 57 -12.60 1.47 -4.38
CA GLN A 57 -12.89 2.87 -4.08
C GLN A 57 -11.62 3.73 -3.95
N THR A 58 -10.45 3.13 -3.88
CA THR A 58 -9.19 3.82 -3.63
C THR A 58 -8.56 4.44 -4.87
N ILE A 59 -7.59 5.33 -4.67
CA ILE A 59 -6.77 5.88 -5.75
C ILE A 59 -5.85 4.83 -6.37
N HIS A 60 -5.49 3.78 -5.64
CA HIS A 60 -4.67 2.68 -6.16
C HIS A 60 -5.41 1.87 -7.23
N TRP A 61 -6.73 1.82 -7.15
CA TRP A 61 -7.58 1.19 -8.17
C TRP A 61 -7.99 2.16 -9.26
N THR A 62 -8.60 3.29 -8.89
CA THR A 62 -9.19 4.22 -9.86
C THR A 62 -8.17 5.05 -10.63
N TRP A 63 -6.95 5.20 -10.09
CA TRP A 63 -5.91 6.10 -10.56
C TRP A 63 -6.35 7.54 -10.78
N LYS A 64 -7.42 7.91 -10.11
CA LYS A 64 -7.96 9.27 -10.07
C LYS A 64 -8.21 9.67 -8.61
N ALA A 65 -7.75 10.84 -8.24
CA ALA A 65 -8.14 11.43 -6.97
C ALA A 65 -9.59 11.93 -7.00
N GLY A 66 -10.11 12.28 -5.82
CA GLY A 66 -11.41 12.94 -5.74
C GLY A 66 -11.46 14.21 -6.58
N ALA A 67 -12.63 14.56 -7.07
CA ALA A 67 -12.80 15.72 -7.94
C ALA A 67 -12.42 17.03 -7.21
N THR A 68 -11.45 17.75 -7.75
CA THR A 68 -10.90 18.99 -7.21
C THR A 68 -10.93 20.13 -8.24
N VAL A 69 -10.80 21.37 -7.78
CA VAL A 69 -10.68 22.55 -8.65
C VAL A 69 -9.26 22.60 -9.22
N VAL A 70 -9.15 22.59 -10.53
CA VAL A 70 -7.87 22.70 -11.24
C VAL A 70 -7.68 24.13 -11.71
N PRO A 71 -6.57 24.82 -11.37
CA PRO A 71 -6.31 26.17 -11.82
C PRO A 71 -6.40 26.30 -13.35
N GLY A 72 -7.14 27.29 -13.84
CA GLY A 72 -7.34 27.52 -15.27
C GLY A 72 -8.44 26.68 -15.92
N HIS A 73 -9.09 25.76 -15.19
CA HIS A 73 -10.19 24.95 -15.68
C HIS A 73 -11.49 25.26 -14.96
N LYS A 74 -12.62 25.16 -15.66
CA LYS A 74 -13.96 25.34 -15.08
C LYS A 74 -14.42 24.03 -14.42
N GLY A 75 -14.99 24.15 -13.20
CA GLY A 75 -15.55 23.01 -12.49
C GLY A 75 -14.53 22.21 -11.70
N LYS A 76 -14.94 21.03 -11.23
CA LYS A 76 -14.11 20.09 -10.51
C LYS A 76 -13.74 18.93 -11.43
N HIS A 77 -12.49 18.49 -11.37
CA HIS A 77 -11.96 17.41 -12.19
C HIS A 77 -11.28 16.36 -11.31
N ALA A 78 -11.55 15.09 -11.59
CA ALA A 78 -10.83 13.97 -10.99
C ALA A 78 -9.56 13.75 -11.80
N ILE A 79 -8.41 14.11 -11.22
CA ILE A 79 -7.09 14.01 -11.86
C ILE A 79 -6.27 12.94 -11.15
N GLY A 80 -5.50 12.20 -11.92
CA GLY A 80 -4.57 11.21 -11.40
C GLY A 80 -3.72 10.62 -12.52
N LYS A 81 -2.98 9.55 -12.21
CA LYS A 81 -2.08 8.90 -13.16
C LYS A 81 -2.78 8.48 -14.45
N LEU A 82 -4.08 8.17 -14.40
CA LEU A 82 -4.86 7.75 -15.57
C LEU A 82 -4.98 8.84 -16.64
N ASN A 83 -5.15 10.10 -16.25
CA ASN A 83 -5.53 11.17 -17.16
C ASN A 83 -4.63 12.41 -17.08
N ALA A 84 -3.52 12.34 -16.34
CA ALA A 84 -2.48 13.36 -16.31
C ALA A 84 -1.24 12.88 -17.07
N PHE A 85 -0.40 13.82 -17.51
CA PHE A 85 0.92 13.48 -18.06
C PHE A 85 1.81 12.92 -16.96
N ASN A 86 2.42 11.76 -17.22
CA ASN A 86 3.43 11.18 -16.35
C ASN A 86 4.80 11.76 -16.69
N ASN A 87 5.64 11.96 -15.68
CA ASN A 87 7.02 12.41 -15.89
C ASN A 87 7.74 11.47 -16.87
N TYR A 88 8.42 12.05 -17.85
CA TYR A 88 9.18 11.34 -18.91
C TYR A 88 8.37 10.37 -19.76
N CYS A 89 7.07 10.25 -19.52
CA CYS A 89 6.14 9.46 -20.31
C CYS A 89 4.98 10.34 -20.73
N VAL A 90 4.26 9.94 -21.79
CA VAL A 90 3.14 10.75 -22.30
C VAL A 90 1.89 10.48 -21.48
N ALA A 91 1.18 9.41 -21.79
CA ALA A 91 -0.06 9.04 -21.14
C ALA A 91 -0.12 7.52 -20.99
N VAL A 92 -0.94 7.05 -20.07
CA VAL A 92 -1.17 5.61 -19.83
C VAL A 92 -1.61 4.93 -21.13
N GLU A 93 -2.49 5.57 -21.89
CA GLU A 93 -3.03 5.06 -23.16
C GLU A 93 -1.97 4.79 -24.24
N SER A 94 -0.80 5.43 -24.15
CA SER A 94 0.29 5.20 -25.11
C SER A 94 1.06 3.90 -24.84
N ASN A 95 0.95 3.32 -23.66
CA ASN A 95 1.65 2.10 -23.27
C ASN A 95 0.97 1.42 -22.08
N TRP A 96 -0.27 0.98 -22.27
CA TRP A 96 -1.09 0.37 -21.24
C TRP A 96 -0.34 -0.65 -20.39
N SER A 97 0.07 -1.74 -20.98
CA SER A 97 0.61 -2.88 -20.23
C SER A 97 1.83 -2.55 -19.38
N ARG A 98 2.66 -1.58 -19.82
CA ARG A 98 3.81 -1.13 -19.02
C ARG A 98 3.40 -0.15 -17.92
N CYS A 99 2.52 0.80 -18.23
CA CYS A 99 2.09 1.80 -17.27
C CYS A 99 1.25 1.19 -16.16
N THR A 100 0.39 0.22 -16.50
CA THR A 100 -0.52 -0.44 -15.55
C THR A 100 0.11 -1.59 -14.78
N SER A 101 1.40 -1.90 -15.00
CA SER A 101 2.10 -2.91 -14.18
C SER A 101 2.09 -2.60 -12.69
N CYS A 102 2.01 -1.33 -12.29
CA CYS A 102 1.88 -0.89 -10.89
C CYS A 102 0.43 -0.72 -10.44
N HIS A 103 -0.57 -1.11 -11.24
CA HIS A 103 -1.96 -1.09 -10.81
C HIS A 103 -2.22 -2.20 -9.79
N VAL A 104 -3.05 -1.94 -8.81
CA VAL A 104 -3.45 -2.95 -7.81
C VAL A 104 -4.52 -3.90 -8.36
N GLY A 105 -4.36 -4.29 -9.63
CA GLY A 105 -5.27 -5.18 -10.33
C GLY A 105 -4.61 -5.89 -11.49
N TYR A 106 -5.28 -6.92 -11.99
CA TYR A 106 -4.81 -7.84 -13.01
C TYR A 106 -5.39 -7.53 -14.37
N GLY A 107 -4.55 -7.46 -15.40
CA GLY A 107 -4.99 -7.50 -16.79
C GLY A 107 -5.44 -6.16 -17.40
N TRP A 108 -5.09 -5.03 -16.83
CA TRP A 108 -5.43 -3.72 -17.40
C TRP A 108 -4.52 -3.36 -18.59
N LYS A 109 -4.82 -3.92 -19.75
CA LYS A 109 -4.03 -3.81 -20.98
C LYS A 109 -4.57 -2.81 -22.01
N ASP A 110 -5.79 -2.31 -21.84
CA ASP A 110 -6.46 -1.39 -22.76
C ASP A 110 -7.62 -0.65 -22.03
N ASP A 111 -8.39 0.13 -22.79
CA ASP A 111 -9.54 0.91 -22.32
C ASP A 111 -10.80 0.09 -22.01
N LYS A 112 -10.73 -1.24 -22.17
CA LYS A 112 -11.84 -2.17 -21.89
C LYS A 112 -11.69 -2.88 -20.55
N PHE A 113 -10.72 -2.48 -19.74
CA PHE A 113 -10.54 -3.06 -18.40
C PHE A 113 -11.80 -2.88 -17.57
N ASP A 114 -12.27 -3.98 -16.99
CA ASP A 114 -13.46 -3.97 -16.15
C ASP A 114 -13.11 -3.57 -14.71
N PHE A 115 -13.38 -2.32 -14.38
CA PHE A 115 -13.20 -1.78 -13.04
C PHE A 115 -14.27 -2.24 -12.04
N GLN A 116 -15.26 -3.02 -12.48
CA GLN A 116 -16.32 -3.55 -11.60
C GLN A 116 -16.11 -5.02 -11.26
N ASN A 117 -15.12 -5.69 -11.84
CA ASN A 117 -14.80 -7.07 -11.53
C ASN A 117 -13.87 -7.15 -10.32
N GLU A 118 -14.41 -7.60 -9.20
CA GLU A 118 -13.71 -7.74 -7.92
C GLU A 118 -12.55 -8.74 -7.99
N GLU A 119 -12.67 -9.80 -8.78
CA GLU A 119 -11.60 -10.78 -8.97
C GLU A 119 -10.34 -10.20 -9.59
N ASN A 120 -10.44 -9.04 -10.25
CA ASN A 120 -9.29 -8.36 -10.79
C ASN A 120 -8.46 -7.58 -9.74
N VAL A 121 -8.88 -7.49 -8.50
CA VAL A 121 -8.11 -6.85 -7.43
C VAL A 121 -6.92 -7.70 -7.05
N ASP A 122 -5.74 -7.11 -6.94
CA ASP A 122 -4.50 -7.79 -6.54
C ASP A 122 -4.21 -7.59 -5.05
N CYS A 123 -4.61 -8.56 -4.24
CA CYS A 123 -4.37 -8.55 -2.80
C CYS A 123 -2.89 -8.76 -2.46
N LEU A 124 -2.22 -9.63 -3.24
CA LEU A 124 -0.86 -10.07 -2.93
C LEU A 124 0.18 -8.96 -3.04
N VAL A 125 -0.02 -7.99 -3.93
CA VAL A 125 0.95 -6.90 -4.12
C VAL A 125 1.18 -6.07 -2.85
N CYS A 126 0.18 -6.02 -1.97
CA CYS A 126 0.25 -5.33 -0.68
C CYS A 126 0.51 -6.27 0.49
N HIS A 127 0.08 -7.53 0.40
CA HIS A 127 0.03 -8.45 1.53
C HIS A 127 1.08 -9.55 1.52
N ASP A 128 1.91 -9.67 0.47
CA ASP A 128 3.00 -10.66 0.39
C ASP A 128 3.99 -10.54 1.54
N GLN A 129 4.23 -11.65 2.26
CA GLN A 129 5.28 -11.76 3.29
C GLN A 129 6.45 -12.63 2.85
N THR A 130 6.35 -13.29 1.69
CA THR A 130 7.44 -14.11 1.16
C THR A 130 8.57 -13.29 0.55
N GLY A 131 8.28 -12.06 0.12
CA GLY A 131 9.16 -11.22 -0.68
C GLY A 131 9.40 -11.75 -2.11
N THR A 132 8.62 -12.75 -2.53
CA THR A 132 8.77 -13.38 -3.85
C THR A 132 7.73 -12.92 -4.87
N TYR A 133 6.65 -12.28 -4.41
CA TYR A 133 5.63 -11.75 -5.30
C TYR A 133 6.19 -10.63 -6.18
N LYS A 134 6.05 -10.79 -7.47
CA LYS A 134 6.49 -9.81 -8.46
C LYS A 134 5.48 -9.71 -9.59
N LYS A 135 5.23 -8.49 -10.04
CA LYS A 135 4.45 -8.25 -11.25
C LYS A 135 5.33 -8.25 -12.49
N SER A 136 4.81 -8.77 -13.59
CA SER A 136 5.47 -8.66 -14.89
C SER A 136 5.64 -7.18 -15.28
N PRO A 137 6.85 -6.72 -15.65
CA PRO A 137 7.12 -5.30 -15.93
C PRO A 137 6.27 -4.69 -17.05
N ALA A 138 5.74 -5.50 -17.95
CA ALA A 138 4.85 -5.09 -19.04
C ALA A 138 3.64 -6.02 -19.16
N GLY A 139 3.23 -6.61 -18.06
CA GLY A 139 2.14 -7.59 -17.99
C GLY A 139 0.79 -7.01 -17.59
N ALA A 140 0.60 -5.70 -17.66
CA ALA A 140 -0.69 -5.08 -17.32
C ALA A 140 -1.17 -5.42 -15.89
N GLY A 141 -0.25 -5.52 -14.94
CA GLY A 141 -0.54 -5.86 -13.56
C GLY A 141 -0.57 -7.37 -13.25
N LEU A 142 -0.38 -8.23 -14.23
CA LEU A 142 -0.32 -9.67 -13.99
C LEU A 142 0.95 -10.06 -13.22
N PRO A 143 0.89 -11.13 -12.39
CA PRO A 143 2.06 -11.72 -11.77
C PRO A 143 3.11 -12.11 -12.82
N ALA A 144 4.39 -12.07 -12.44
CA ALA A 144 5.46 -12.54 -13.30
C ALA A 144 5.46 -14.08 -13.39
N ASP A 145 5.93 -14.60 -14.51
CA ASP A 145 6.09 -16.03 -14.70
C ASP A 145 6.96 -16.64 -13.58
N GLY A 146 6.53 -17.78 -13.06
CA GLY A 146 7.24 -18.53 -12.02
C GLY A 146 7.01 -18.05 -10.59
N VAL A 147 6.13 -17.09 -10.34
CA VAL A 147 5.65 -16.79 -8.99
C VAL A 147 4.76 -17.92 -8.51
N ASP A 148 5.07 -18.49 -7.36
CA ASP A 148 4.22 -19.47 -6.69
C ASP A 148 3.09 -18.73 -5.94
N LEU A 149 1.96 -18.57 -6.62
CA LEU A 149 0.82 -17.82 -6.09
C LEU A 149 0.22 -18.48 -4.85
N THR A 150 0.24 -19.81 -4.78
CA THR A 150 -0.24 -20.54 -3.61
C THR A 150 0.62 -20.26 -2.39
N ALA A 151 1.94 -20.38 -2.52
CA ALA A 151 2.86 -20.11 -1.42
C ALA A 151 2.78 -18.65 -0.95
N VAL A 152 2.62 -17.70 -1.87
CA VAL A 152 2.44 -16.28 -1.53
C VAL A 152 1.11 -16.06 -0.81
N ALA A 153 0.01 -16.63 -1.31
CA ALA A 153 -1.31 -16.49 -0.70
C ALA A 153 -1.38 -17.11 0.71
N GLN A 154 -0.70 -18.25 0.92
CA GLN A 154 -0.58 -18.88 2.23
C GLN A 154 0.23 -18.05 3.24
N SER A 155 1.07 -17.13 2.77
CA SER A 155 2.00 -16.34 3.58
C SER A 155 1.67 -14.84 3.61
N VAL A 156 0.40 -14.48 3.42
CA VAL A 156 -0.01 -13.06 3.44
C VAL A 156 0.01 -12.48 4.84
N GLY A 157 0.20 -11.17 4.94
CA GLY A 157 0.31 -10.45 6.19
C GLY A 157 0.12 -8.94 6.04
N PRO A 158 0.44 -8.15 7.08
CA PRO A 158 0.38 -6.69 6.99
C PRO A 158 1.25 -6.14 5.86
N SER A 159 0.81 -5.06 5.22
CA SER A 159 1.61 -4.35 4.23
C SER A 159 2.93 -3.85 4.84
N SER A 160 4.00 -3.90 4.06
CA SER A 160 5.34 -3.52 4.48
C SER A 160 5.95 -2.45 3.58
N THR A 161 7.06 -1.86 4.02
CA THR A 161 7.87 -0.96 3.18
C THR A 161 8.29 -1.63 1.88
N GLN A 162 8.59 -2.93 1.91
CA GLN A 162 8.98 -3.69 0.72
C GLN A 162 7.81 -3.87 -0.25
N THR A 163 6.61 -4.19 0.24
CA THR A 163 5.43 -4.35 -0.63
C THR A 163 5.02 -3.02 -1.26
N CYS A 164 4.99 -1.93 -0.50
CA CYS A 164 4.78 -0.58 -1.03
C CYS A 164 5.86 -0.22 -2.08
N GLY A 165 7.12 -0.53 -1.76
CA GLY A 165 8.28 -0.27 -2.61
C GLY A 165 8.25 -0.99 -3.96
N SER A 166 7.55 -2.11 -4.07
CA SER A 166 7.41 -2.85 -5.34
C SER A 166 6.91 -1.97 -6.50
N CYS A 167 6.12 -0.94 -6.19
CA CYS A 167 5.63 0.06 -7.14
C CYS A 167 6.25 1.45 -6.95
N HIS A 168 6.53 1.85 -5.69
CA HIS A 168 6.95 3.22 -5.37
C HIS A 168 8.45 3.47 -5.50
N PHE A 169 9.30 2.43 -5.46
CA PHE A 169 10.75 2.62 -5.64
C PHE A 169 11.18 2.68 -7.10
N TYR A 170 10.48 1.96 -7.99
CA TYR A 170 10.91 1.80 -9.40
C TYR A 170 9.86 2.22 -10.42
N GLY A 171 8.83 2.91 -10.02
CA GLY A 171 7.69 3.26 -10.88
C GLY A 171 8.06 4.00 -12.16
N GLY A 172 9.19 4.70 -12.17
CA GLY A 172 9.74 5.40 -13.32
C GLY A 172 10.68 4.59 -14.20
N GLY A 173 11.03 3.36 -13.81
CA GLY A 173 12.03 2.54 -14.49
C GLY A 173 13.42 2.61 -13.84
N GLY A 174 13.54 3.25 -12.72
CA GLY A 174 14.71 3.37 -11.84
C GLY A 174 14.33 4.16 -10.60
N GLU A 175 15.20 4.14 -9.60
CA GLU A 175 14.99 4.88 -8.36
C GLU A 175 14.93 6.39 -8.62
N ASN A 176 14.00 7.07 -7.95
CA ASN A 176 13.84 8.52 -8.01
C ASN A 176 13.69 9.11 -9.44
N VAL A 177 13.29 8.29 -10.42
CA VAL A 177 13.15 8.74 -11.82
C VAL A 177 11.89 9.56 -12.03
N LYS A 178 10.78 9.17 -11.39
CA LYS A 178 9.54 9.92 -11.45
C LYS A 178 9.28 10.69 -10.18
N HIS A 179 8.53 11.78 -10.30
CA HIS A 179 8.02 12.48 -9.13
C HIS A 179 7.14 11.55 -8.29
N GLY A 180 7.45 11.43 -7.02
CA GLY A 180 6.80 10.51 -6.09
C GLY A 180 7.45 9.13 -6.02
N ASP A 181 8.45 8.83 -6.84
CA ASP A 181 9.30 7.65 -6.61
C ASP A 181 10.13 7.86 -5.34
N LEU A 182 10.25 6.79 -4.58
CA LEU A 182 11.04 6.74 -3.35
C LEU A 182 12.29 5.91 -3.56
N ASP A 183 13.24 6.02 -2.63
CA ASP A 183 14.49 5.28 -2.64
C ASP A 183 14.32 3.94 -1.93
N GLN A 184 14.81 2.85 -2.53
CA GLN A 184 14.75 1.52 -1.93
C GLN A 184 15.58 1.38 -0.64
N GLY A 185 16.53 2.27 -0.39
CA GLY A 185 17.27 2.31 0.86
C GLY A 185 16.40 2.49 2.09
N LEU A 186 15.14 2.89 1.91
CA LEU A 186 14.15 2.96 3.00
C LEU A 186 13.76 1.58 3.56
N VAL A 187 14.01 0.48 2.85
CA VAL A 187 13.68 -0.88 3.33
C VAL A 187 14.57 -1.26 4.53
N ASP A 188 15.85 -0.97 4.44
CA ASP A 188 16.85 -1.30 5.46
C ASP A 188 17.51 -0.04 6.04
N ALA A 189 16.74 1.05 6.13
CA ALA A 189 17.25 2.33 6.61
C ALA A 189 17.74 2.25 8.06
N ASP A 190 18.86 2.91 8.34
CA ASP A 190 19.26 3.28 9.69
C ASP A 190 18.93 4.77 9.96
N GLU A 191 19.08 5.23 11.20
CA GLU A 191 18.79 6.61 11.59
C GLU A 191 19.60 7.66 10.82
N SER A 192 20.75 7.30 10.25
CA SER A 192 21.57 8.21 9.44
C SER A 192 21.03 8.37 8.03
N TYR A 193 20.27 7.38 7.56
CA TYR A 193 19.61 7.40 6.25
C TYR A 193 18.23 8.08 6.32
N ASP A 194 17.38 7.61 7.23
CA ASP A 194 16.06 8.20 7.51
C ASP A 194 15.69 7.99 8.99
N VAL A 195 15.39 9.07 9.69
CA VAL A 195 15.15 9.03 11.14
C VAL A 195 13.90 8.23 11.51
N HIS A 196 12.87 8.16 10.65
CA HIS A 196 11.65 7.44 10.93
C HIS A 196 11.78 5.96 10.57
N MET A 197 12.20 5.66 9.35
CA MET A 197 12.37 4.28 8.88
C MET A 197 13.50 3.58 9.66
N GLY A 198 14.58 4.30 10.01
CA GLY A 198 15.67 3.81 10.84
C GLY A 198 15.28 3.51 12.30
N ASN A 199 14.13 4.02 12.75
CA ASN A 199 13.50 3.67 14.03
C ASN A 199 12.35 2.66 13.87
N ALA A 200 12.44 1.78 12.89
CA ALA A 200 11.50 0.70 12.62
C ALA A 200 10.06 1.13 12.29
N MET A 201 9.86 2.37 11.84
CA MET A 201 8.59 2.79 11.25
C MET A 201 8.48 2.24 9.82
N SER A 202 7.25 2.08 9.37
CA SER A 202 6.90 1.66 8.02
C SER A 202 6.10 2.76 7.30
N CYS A 203 5.82 2.55 6.02
CA CYS A 203 4.98 3.49 5.27
C CYS A 203 3.59 3.68 5.91
N THR A 204 3.03 2.60 6.47
CA THR A 204 1.68 2.59 7.08
C THR A 204 1.61 3.28 8.44
N ASP A 205 2.73 3.57 9.08
CA ASP A 205 2.73 4.36 10.31
C ASP A 205 2.40 5.83 10.06
N CYS A 206 2.74 6.33 8.86
CA CYS A 206 2.36 7.67 8.41
C CYS A 206 1.14 7.64 7.49
N HIS A 207 1.10 6.69 6.55
CA HIS A 207 0.00 6.49 5.63
C HIS A 207 -0.99 5.48 6.23
N THR A 208 -1.67 5.90 7.28
CA THR A 208 -2.65 5.06 7.99
C THR A 208 -3.77 4.62 7.06
N THR A 209 -4.33 3.44 7.32
CA THR A 209 -5.35 2.84 6.46
C THR A 209 -6.65 2.70 7.23
N ASP A 210 -7.75 3.05 6.58
CA ASP A 210 -9.12 2.82 7.03
C ASP A 210 -9.88 2.15 5.89
N GLU A 211 -10.32 0.92 6.07
CA GLU A 211 -10.99 0.11 5.03
C GLU A 211 -10.26 0.17 3.68
N HIS A 212 -8.98 -0.17 3.64
CA HIS A 212 -8.08 -0.06 2.48
C HIS A 212 -7.87 1.36 1.90
N ASN A 213 -8.51 2.38 2.47
CA ASN A 213 -8.29 3.75 2.06
C ASN A 213 -7.06 4.33 2.79
N ILE A 214 -5.95 4.40 2.07
CA ILE A 214 -4.67 4.88 2.58
C ILE A 214 -4.67 6.40 2.65
N SER A 215 -4.29 6.97 3.80
CA SER A 215 -4.19 8.41 4.03
C SER A 215 -3.00 9.03 3.28
N GLY A 216 -2.99 10.36 3.16
CA GLY A 216 -1.85 11.09 2.63
C GLY A 216 -1.84 11.23 1.11
N LYS A 217 -2.96 11.57 0.52
CA LYS A 217 -3.05 11.87 -0.92
C LYS A 217 -2.20 13.09 -1.27
N SER A 218 -1.28 12.94 -2.20
CA SER A 218 -0.60 14.06 -2.84
C SER A 218 -0.73 13.94 -4.34
N LEU A 219 -1.49 14.84 -4.94
CA LEU A 219 -1.34 15.13 -6.36
C LEU A 219 -0.12 16.04 -6.50
N ALA A 220 1.02 15.47 -6.55
CA ALA A 220 2.37 15.97 -6.79
C ALA A 220 2.64 17.50 -6.93
N ILE A 221 1.68 18.27 -7.33
CA ILE A 221 1.78 19.71 -7.65
C ILE A 221 0.67 20.57 -7.03
N LEU A 222 -0.30 19.99 -6.34
CA LEU A 222 -1.34 20.74 -5.65
C LEU A 222 -0.98 20.92 -4.18
N THR A 223 -0.63 22.16 -3.83
CA THR A 223 -0.52 22.58 -2.44
C THR A 223 -1.91 22.85 -1.87
N GLY A 224 -2.21 22.31 -0.69
CA GLY A 224 -3.45 22.62 0.02
C GLY A 224 -4.51 21.52 0.02
N GLU A 225 -4.12 20.27 -0.18
CA GLU A 225 -5.03 19.14 0.07
C GLU A 225 -5.21 18.90 1.57
N ASP A 226 -6.46 18.71 1.98
CA ASP A 226 -6.82 18.52 3.39
C ASP A 226 -6.38 17.16 3.95
N ASN A 227 -6.07 16.19 3.08
CA ASN A 227 -5.65 14.85 3.47
C ASN A 227 -4.14 14.61 3.23
N ARG A 228 -3.31 15.43 3.85
CA ARG A 228 -1.84 15.29 3.84
C ARG A 228 -1.38 14.73 5.16
N VAL A 229 -0.41 13.84 5.13
CA VAL A 229 0.38 13.50 6.31
C VAL A 229 1.30 14.67 6.63
N ARG A 230 1.26 15.16 7.86
CA ARG A 230 2.04 16.33 8.32
C ARG A 230 2.89 15.91 9.50
N CYS A 231 4.05 16.53 9.62
CA CYS A 231 4.91 16.32 10.79
C CYS A 231 4.16 16.58 12.11
N THR A 232 3.26 17.57 12.11
CA THR A 232 2.46 17.95 13.27
C THR A 232 1.33 16.97 13.62
N ASP A 233 1.09 15.95 12.81
CA ASP A 233 0.11 14.90 13.15
C ASP A 233 0.64 13.97 14.25
N CYS A 234 1.98 13.92 14.40
CA CYS A 234 2.67 13.14 15.43
C CYS A 234 3.57 14.01 16.32
N HIS A 235 4.05 15.15 15.82
CA HIS A 235 5.02 15.99 16.48
C HIS A 235 4.44 17.35 16.87
N ASP A 236 4.86 17.88 18.02
CA ASP A 236 4.56 19.26 18.42
C ASP A 236 5.25 20.27 17.47
N GLU A 237 4.68 21.46 17.30
CA GLU A 237 5.17 22.50 16.39
C GLU A 237 6.64 22.94 16.64
N ASP A 238 7.15 22.75 17.87
CA ASP A 238 8.49 23.14 18.29
C ASP A 238 9.60 22.11 17.96
N LEU A 239 9.32 21.04 17.23
CA LEU A 239 10.29 19.97 16.94
C LEU A 239 11.56 20.47 16.25
N HIS A 240 11.45 21.50 15.46
CA HIS A 240 12.55 22.16 14.76
C HIS A 240 12.97 23.48 15.40
N SER A 241 12.74 23.64 16.73
CA SER A 241 13.27 24.79 17.41
C SER A 241 14.80 24.83 17.27
N SER A 242 15.29 25.86 16.69
CA SER A 242 16.61 26.45 16.47
C SER A 242 17.92 25.70 16.89
N LYS A 243 17.87 24.53 17.48
CA LYS A 243 19.06 23.76 17.92
C LYS A 243 19.53 22.69 16.92
N VAL A 244 18.73 22.35 15.94
CA VAL A 244 19.04 21.28 14.95
C VAL A 244 19.51 21.87 13.61
N LEU A 245 19.37 23.17 13.39
CA LEU A 245 19.75 23.84 12.14
C LEU A 245 21.02 24.72 12.27
N ASN A 246 21.87 24.48 13.29
CA ASN A 246 23.17 25.13 13.41
C ASN A 246 24.31 24.12 13.37
#